data_023d3762cae44b5749ff36cb36e114d7
#
_entry.id   023d3762cae44b5749ff36cb36e114d7
#
_cell.length_a   1.000
_cell.length_b   1.000
_cell.length_c   1.000
_cell.angle_alpha   90.00
_cell.angle_beta   90.00
_cell.angle_gamma   90.00
#
_symmetry.space_group_name_H-M   'P 1'
#
loop_
_entity.id
_entity.type
_entity.pdbx_description
1 polymer ?
#
loop_
_entity_poly.entity_id
_entity_poly.type
_entity_poly.pdbx_seq_one_letter_code
_entity_poly.pdbx_strand_id
1 'polypeptide(L)'
;MSTKLPFPVYDADNHFYEPEDALFRHLPKKWHKDFRFVEIDGRKRLAINGQISDYIPNPTFERVAAPGTHVKYYKADNPEGLSLRQLTGAPVVPPPAWRYGQERLAVLDEHEIHAALMFPTLFSVIENRMSYNHDFLHDALHALNQWTAEEWGFAREGRIFAVPVVSLADMDRALAEVDWLIKEGARTVCIRPSPVPGYRGGRSMGLPDFDPFWARINEAGIFVSIHASNSDYDNLITMWTGGAEWLPFESDPFVNCLRIIERAIADTIAAIICGGVFDRFPDVRVASVENGAKWVAPLIDTLRHVYGQMPQKFKADPVETFHRNIFVAPFVEDNFEELGRHMQVNRILFGSDFPHPEGAAHPLDFLDELTTFDMAAKERIMSLNLKGLLEGRRD
;
A
#
# COMPACT_ATOMS: atom_id res chain seq x y z
N MET A 1 17.77 21.55 -17.31
CA MET A 1 17.94 22.28 -16.05
C MET A 1 16.73 21.98 -15.21
N SER A 2 16.87 21.16 -14.18
CA SER A 2 15.77 20.92 -13.23
C SER A 2 15.45 22.27 -12.56
N THR A 3 14.27 22.82 -12.83
CA THR A 3 13.79 23.99 -12.09
C THR A 3 13.31 23.46 -10.75
N LYS A 4 14.11 23.66 -9.71
CA LYS A 4 13.75 23.27 -8.34
C LYS A 4 12.32 23.76 -8.02
N LEU A 5 11.47 22.85 -7.55
CA LEU A 5 10.11 23.21 -7.16
C LEU A 5 10.11 24.24 -6.03
N PRO A 6 9.16 25.20 -6.01
CA PRO A 6 9.09 26.25 -4.99
C PRO A 6 8.58 25.72 -3.63
N PHE A 7 8.29 24.44 -3.50
CA PHE A 7 7.75 23.79 -2.30
C PHE A 7 8.44 22.45 -2.05
N PRO A 8 8.48 21.98 -0.80
CA PRO A 8 9.01 20.66 -0.46
C PRO A 8 8.09 19.56 -0.99
N VAL A 9 8.66 18.47 -1.50
CA VAL A 9 7.91 17.32 -2.05
C VAL A 9 7.77 16.22 -1.00
N TYR A 10 6.57 15.67 -0.87
CA TYR A 10 6.23 14.59 0.04
C TYR A 10 5.71 13.39 -0.78
N ASP A 11 6.39 12.27 -0.70
CA ASP A 11 6.11 11.06 -1.46
C ASP A 11 5.29 10.09 -0.60
N ALA A 12 4.09 9.76 -1.03
CA ALA A 12 3.17 8.88 -0.31
C ALA A 12 3.39 7.39 -0.62
N ASP A 13 4.32 7.06 -1.52
CA ASP A 13 4.56 5.69 -1.95
C ASP A 13 6.04 5.49 -2.28
N ASN A 14 6.76 4.93 -1.35
CA ASN A 14 8.16 4.62 -1.49
C ASN A 14 8.45 3.31 -0.74
N HIS A 15 9.42 2.53 -1.21
CA HIS A 15 9.61 1.18 -0.70
C HIS A 15 11.03 0.89 -0.21
N PHE A 16 11.14 -0.16 0.58
CA PHE A 16 12.40 -0.79 0.91
C PHE A 16 12.34 -2.31 0.69
N TYR A 17 13.49 -2.89 0.35
CA TYR A 17 13.65 -4.33 0.22
C TYR A 17 14.18 -4.91 1.52
N GLU A 18 13.39 -5.75 2.19
CA GLU A 18 13.76 -6.37 3.45
C GLU A 18 14.96 -7.32 3.25
N PRO A 19 16.06 -7.19 4.01
CA PRO A 19 17.07 -8.22 4.09
C PRO A 19 16.53 -9.44 4.84
N GLU A 20 17.17 -10.60 4.66
CA GLU A 20 16.77 -11.84 5.36
C GLU A 20 16.65 -11.64 6.88
N ASP A 21 17.51 -10.81 7.46
CA ASP A 21 17.53 -10.48 8.89
C ASP A 21 16.23 -9.80 9.36
N ALA A 22 15.59 -8.99 8.53
CA ALA A 22 14.34 -8.30 8.87
C ALA A 22 13.23 -9.28 9.28
N LEU A 23 13.21 -10.46 8.67
CA LEU A 23 12.20 -11.48 8.92
C LEU A 23 12.48 -12.35 10.15
N PHE A 24 13.72 -12.35 10.65
CA PHE A 24 14.14 -13.30 11.69
C PHE A 24 14.68 -12.65 12.97
N ARG A 25 15.15 -11.39 12.93
CA ARG A 25 15.79 -10.73 14.07
C ARG A 25 14.94 -10.81 15.33
N HIS A 26 13.67 -10.52 15.22
CA HIS A 26 12.72 -10.45 16.35
C HIS A 26 11.67 -11.57 16.33
N LEU A 27 11.63 -12.40 15.28
CA LEU A 27 10.66 -13.48 15.21
C LEU A 27 10.90 -14.52 16.32
N PRO A 28 9.89 -14.85 17.13
CA PRO A 28 10.03 -15.89 18.14
C PRO A 28 10.50 -17.23 17.56
N LYS A 29 11.47 -17.87 18.20
CA LYS A 29 12.11 -19.11 17.73
C LYS A 29 11.12 -20.24 17.43
N LYS A 30 9.97 -20.26 18.12
CA LYS A 30 8.90 -21.25 17.87
C LYS A 30 8.40 -21.27 16.43
N TRP A 31 8.52 -20.12 15.72
CA TRP A 31 8.04 -19.95 14.34
C TRP A 31 9.12 -20.13 13.27
N HIS A 32 10.41 -20.29 13.63
CA HIS A 32 11.49 -20.43 12.65
C HIS A 32 11.37 -21.67 11.76
N LYS A 33 10.62 -22.70 12.18
CA LYS A 33 10.32 -23.86 11.32
C LYS A 33 9.19 -23.58 10.32
N ASP A 34 8.29 -22.66 10.65
CA ASP A 34 7.10 -22.32 9.86
C ASP A 34 7.35 -21.13 8.92
N PHE A 35 8.44 -20.39 9.15
CA PHE A 35 8.88 -19.25 8.36
C PHE A 35 10.38 -19.35 8.10
N ARG A 36 10.76 -19.73 6.88
CA ARG A 36 12.16 -20.02 6.56
C ARG A 36 12.46 -19.88 5.08
N PHE A 37 13.70 -19.55 4.76
CA PHE A 37 14.21 -19.69 3.40
C PHE A 37 14.61 -21.15 3.13
N VAL A 38 14.26 -21.63 1.94
CA VAL A 38 14.62 -22.96 1.41
C VAL A 38 15.27 -22.79 0.05
N GLU A 39 16.16 -23.70 -0.32
CA GLU A 39 16.75 -23.70 -1.64
C GLU A 39 16.05 -24.70 -2.55
N ILE A 40 15.55 -24.22 -3.71
CA ILE A 40 14.91 -25.04 -4.73
C ILE A 40 15.54 -24.66 -6.06
N ASP A 41 16.10 -25.64 -6.78
CA ASP A 41 16.75 -25.44 -8.08
C ASP A 41 17.81 -24.30 -8.06
N GLY A 42 18.60 -24.23 -6.99
CA GLY A 42 19.66 -23.22 -6.81
C GLY A 42 19.13 -21.81 -6.54
N ARG A 43 17.87 -21.66 -6.17
CA ARG A 43 17.25 -20.37 -5.82
C ARG A 43 16.66 -20.40 -4.41
N LYS A 44 16.89 -19.35 -3.65
CA LYS A 44 16.21 -19.18 -2.38
C LYS A 44 14.72 -18.87 -2.61
N ARG A 45 13.88 -19.57 -1.87
CA ARG A 45 12.43 -19.37 -1.82
C ARG A 45 12.01 -19.19 -0.38
N LEU A 46 10.91 -18.48 -0.15
CA LEU A 46 10.33 -18.33 1.18
C LEU A 46 9.27 -19.41 1.38
N ALA A 47 9.45 -20.21 2.44
CA ALA A 47 8.47 -21.20 2.87
C ALA A 47 7.74 -20.70 4.11
N ILE A 48 6.41 -20.63 4.03
CA ILE A 48 5.52 -20.19 5.11
C ILE A 48 4.51 -21.31 5.37
N ASN A 49 4.40 -21.76 6.61
CA ASN A 49 3.52 -22.89 6.98
C ASN A 49 3.71 -24.13 6.09
N GLY A 50 4.97 -24.40 5.68
CA GLY A 50 5.30 -25.54 4.83
C GLY A 50 4.93 -25.39 3.35
N GLN A 51 4.43 -24.23 2.93
CA GLN A 51 4.13 -23.91 1.53
C GLN A 51 5.16 -22.89 0.99
N ILE A 52 5.56 -23.09 -0.25
CA ILE A 52 6.41 -22.10 -0.94
C ILE A 52 5.55 -20.89 -1.30
N SER A 53 6.07 -19.70 -1.02
CA SER A 53 5.48 -18.45 -1.50
C SER A 53 6.14 -18.08 -2.84
N ASP A 54 5.38 -18.14 -3.91
CA ASP A 54 5.82 -17.76 -5.26
C ASP A 54 5.39 -16.34 -5.64
N TYR A 55 4.69 -15.63 -4.76
CA TYR A 55 4.22 -14.27 -5.00
C TYR A 55 5.38 -13.32 -5.33
N ILE A 56 6.48 -13.40 -4.57
CA ILE A 56 7.75 -12.74 -4.91
C ILE A 56 8.80 -13.83 -5.19
N PRO A 57 9.15 -14.07 -6.46
CA PRO A 57 10.06 -15.15 -6.83
C PRO A 57 11.48 -15.01 -6.29
N ASN A 58 11.91 -13.79 -5.93
CA ASN A 58 13.22 -13.49 -5.35
C ASN A 58 13.07 -12.79 -4.00
N PRO A 59 12.67 -13.53 -2.94
CA PRO A 59 12.33 -12.95 -1.64
C PRO A 59 13.53 -12.44 -0.83
N THR A 60 14.77 -12.63 -1.32
CA THR A 60 15.99 -12.07 -0.71
C THR A 60 16.42 -10.76 -1.34
N PHE A 61 15.79 -10.37 -2.47
CA PHE A 61 16.12 -9.17 -3.22
C PHE A 61 17.61 -8.99 -3.52
N GLU A 62 18.38 -10.09 -3.71
CA GLU A 62 19.81 -10.02 -4.04
C GLU A 62 20.03 -9.30 -5.39
N ARG A 63 19.08 -9.46 -6.29
CA ARG A 63 18.99 -8.74 -7.56
C ARG A 63 17.54 -8.40 -7.82
N VAL A 64 17.29 -7.18 -8.29
CA VAL A 64 15.94 -6.66 -8.57
C VAL A 64 15.92 -6.03 -9.96
N ALA A 65 14.74 -5.84 -10.53
CA ALA A 65 14.56 -5.02 -11.71
C ALA A 65 14.93 -3.56 -11.39
N ALA A 66 15.49 -2.83 -12.34
CA ALA A 66 15.77 -1.41 -12.13
C ALA A 66 14.46 -0.60 -12.09
N PRO A 67 14.40 0.48 -11.29
CA PRO A 67 13.23 1.36 -11.23
C PRO A 67 12.81 1.85 -12.62
N GLY A 68 11.50 1.92 -12.86
CA GLY A 68 10.93 2.46 -14.10
C GLY A 68 10.94 1.53 -15.30
N THR A 69 11.53 0.33 -15.20
CA THR A 69 11.66 -0.58 -16.36
C THR A 69 10.31 -1.12 -16.86
N HIS A 70 9.28 -1.16 -16.03
CA HIS A 70 7.94 -1.64 -16.37
C HIS A 70 6.92 -0.54 -16.70
N VAL A 71 7.26 0.74 -16.51
CA VAL A 71 6.33 1.87 -16.70
C VAL A 71 5.66 1.87 -18.09
N LYS A 72 6.42 1.61 -19.15
CA LYS A 72 5.86 1.53 -20.50
C LYS A 72 4.81 0.44 -20.67
N TYR A 73 5.02 -0.71 -20.03
CA TYR A 73 4.05 -1.80 -20.05
C TYR A 73 2.72 -1.38 -19.38
N TYR A 74 2.78 -0.79 -18.20
CA TYR A 74 1.59 -0.36 -17.48
C TYR A 74 0.90 0.85 -18.13
N LYS A 75 1.65 1.71 -18.80
CA LYS A 75 1.11 2.79 -19.67
C LYS A 75 0.49 2.28 -20.97
N ALA A 76 0.48 0.96 -21.20
CA ALA A 76 0.05 0.34 -22.47
C ALA A 76 0.85 0.84 -23.69
N ASP A 77 2.08 1.29 -23.49
CA ASP A 77 3.03 1.72 -24.52
C ASP A 77 4.08 0.62 -24.77
N ASN A 78 3.62 -0.51 -25.30
CA ASN A 78 4.44 -1.70 -25.57
C ASN A 78 4.22 -2.19 -27.01
N PRO A 79 4.55 -1.39 -28.04
CA PRO A 79 4.29 -1.73 -29.44
C PRO A 79 5.09 -2.94 -29.93
N GLU A 80 6.23 -3.24 -29.28
CA GLU A 80 7.08 -4.38 -29.60
C GLU A 80 6.58 -5.70 -28.97
N GLY A 81 5.58 -5.65 -28.11
CA GLY A 81 5.00 -6.83 -27.44
C GLY A 81 5.96 -7.55 -26.51
N LEU A 82 6.85 -6.81 -25.85
CA LEU A 82 7.82 -7.36 -24.91
C LEU A 82 7.14 -7.85 -23.63
N SER A 83 7.55 -9.00 -23.12
CA SER A 83 7.15 -9.48 -21.81
C SER A 83 7.79 -8.62 -20.69
N LEU A 84 7.18 -8.60 -19.51
CA LEU A 84 7.75 -7.91 -18.32
C LEU A 84 9.20 -8.37 -18.07
N ARG A 85 9.47 -9.67 -18.21
CA ARG A 85 10.85 -10.20 -18.08
C ARG A 85 11.83 -9.60 -19.09
N GLN A 86 11.40 -9.35 -20.33
CA GLN A 86 12.25 -8.72 -21.35
C GLN A 86 12.44 -7.23 -21.04
N LEU A 87 11.41 -6.55 -20.56
CA LEU A 87 11.46 -5.15 -20.13
C LEU A 87 12.36 -4.94 -18.90
N THR A 88 12.39 -5.90 -17.97
CA THR A 88 13.30 -5.87 -16.80
C THR A 88 14.77 -5.71 -17.21
N GLY A 89 15.16 -6.28 -18.35
CA GLY A 89 16.57 -6.24 -18.79
C GLY A 89 17.54 -6.92 -17.81
N ALA A 90 18.70 -6.30 -17.60
CA ALA A 90 19.70 -6.80 -16.66
C ALA A 90 19.35 -6.40 -15.22
N PRO A 91 19.13 -7.37 -14.30
CA PRO A 91 18.81 -7.04 -12.91
C PRO A 91 19.98 -6.33 -12.22
N VAL A 92 19.66 -5.39 -11.34
CA VAL A 92 20.64 -4.63 -10.54
C VAL A 92 20.77 -5.19 -9.12
N VAL A 93 21.90 -4.93 -8.48
CA VAL A 93 22.08 -5.20 -7.04
C VAL A 93 21.56 -3.99 -6.28
N PRO A 94 20.57 -4.15 -5.39
CA PRO A 94 20.07 -3.04 -4.59
C PRO A 94 21.20 -2.39 -3.78
N PRO A 95 21.38 -1.07 -3.86
CA PRO A 95 22.31 -0.37 -2.98
C PRO A 95 21.80 -0.39 -1.52
N PRO A 96 22.67 -0.15 -0.51
CA PRO A 96 22.25 -0.09 0.89
C PRO A 96 21.08 0.85 1.14
N ALA A 97 20.99 1.95 0.41
CA ALA A 97 19.90 2.92 0.50
C ALA A 97 18.49 2.35 0.16
N TRP A 98 18.42 1.19 -0.51
CA TRP A 98 17.14 0.52 -0.76
C TRP A 98 16.77 -0.50 0.34
N ARG A 99 17.62 -0.62 1.37
CA ARG A 99 17.47 -1.59 2.46
C ARG A 99 17.48 -0.95 3.84
N TYR A 100 18.09 0.25 3.98
CA TYR A 100 18.33 0.88 5.26
C TYR A 100 18.01 2.38 5.24
N GLY A 101 17.37 2.85 6.31
CA GLY A 101 16.81 4.20 6.36
C GLY A 101 17.86 5.31 6.42
N GLN A 102 19.02 5.08 7.04
CA GLN A 102 20.05 6.12 7.12
C GLN A 102 20.62 6.46 5.74
N GLU A 103 20.90 5.45 4.96
CA GLU A 103 21.43 5.60 3.59
C GLU A 103 20.38 6.15 2.62
N ARG A 104 19.08 5.92 2.89
CA ARG A 104 17.98 6.45 2.07
C ARG A 104 17.89 7.96 2.11
N LEU A 105 18.31 8.63 3.17
CA LEU A 105 18.25 10.09 3.26
C LEU A 105 19.01 10.77 2.12
N ALA A 106 20.17 10.24 1.73
CA ALA A 106 20.93 10.77 0.60
C ALA A 106 20.20 10.60 -0.74
N VAL A 107 19.47 9.50 -0.92
CA VAL A 107 18.66 9.27 -2.14
C VAL A 107 17.45 10.20 -2.18
N LEU A 108 16.82 10.48 -1.03
CA LEU A 108 15.77 11.50 -0.97
C LEU A 108 16.29 12.88 -1.37
N ASP A 109 17.52 13.24 -0.95
CA ASP A 109 18.17 14.50 -1.36
C ASP A 109 18.46 14.51 -2.87
N GLU A 110 18.97 13.41 -3.42
CA GLU A 110 19.24 13.26 -4.86
C GLU A 110 17.97 13.40 -5.69
N HIS A 111 16.86 12.86 -5.22
CA HIS A 111 15.55 12.92 -5.89
C HIS A 111 14.76 14.19 -5.56
N GLU A 112 15.31 15.12 -4.80
CA GLU A 112 14.63 16.34 -4.34
C GLU A 112 13.35 16.07 -3.54
N ILE A 113 13.25 14.91 -2.87
CA ILE A 113 12.14 14.52 -2.00
C ILE A 113 12.42 14.98 -0.57
N HIS A 114 11.53 15.79 -0.01
CA HIS A 114 11.66 16.26 1.38
C HIS A 114 11.38 15.16 2.37
N ALA A 115 10.29 14.41 2.18
CA ALA A 115 9.89 13.32 3.05
C ALA A 115 9.11 12.25 2.28
N ALA A 116 9.14 11.01 2.78
CA ALA A 116 8.41 9.91 2.16
C ALA A 116 7.84 8.92 3.19
N LEU A 117 6.69 8.33 2.85
CA LEU A 117 6.24 7.07 3.43
C LEU A 117 7.12 5.94 2.89
N MET A 118 7.51 5.00 3.74
CA MET A 118 8.34 3.87 3.37
C MET A 118 7.62 2.57 3.69
N PHE A 119 7.18 1.86 2.66
CA PHE A 119 6.46 0.60 2.79
C PHE A 119 7.39 -0.61 2.69
N PRO A 120 7.11 -1.69 3.45
CA PRO A 120 7.78 -2.97 3.27
C PRO A 120 7.30 -3.62 1.96
N THR A 121 8.21 -4.22 1.19
CA THR A 121 7.89 -4.87 -0.08
C THR A 121 7.36 -6.30 0.13
N LEU A 122 8.13 -7.13 0.85
CA LEU A 122 7.83 -8.55 0.97
C LEU A 122 6.65 -8.83 1.91
N PHE A 123 6.59 -8.18 3.05
CA PHE A 123 5.56 -8.46 4.04
C PHE A 123 4.15 -8.04 3.61
N SER A 124 4.04 -6.99 2.80
CA SER A 124 2.75 -6.55 2.27
C SER A 124 2.07 -7.60 1.40
N VAL A 125 2.85 -8.50 0.79
CA VAL A 125 2.35 -9.53 -0.13
C VAL A 125 2.30 -10.95 0.45
N ILE A 126 2.90 -11.21 1.62
CA ILE A 126 2.92 -12.55 2.22
C ILE A 126 2.03 -12.71 3.45
N GLU A 127 1.44 -11.61 3.96
CA GLU A 127 0.57 -11.61 5.15
C GLU A 127 -0.56 -12.64 5.03
N ASN A 128 -1.17 -12.79 3.85
CA ASN A 128 -2.25 -13.74 3.64
C ASN A 128 -1.85 -15.19 3.94
N ARG A 129 -0.59 -15.57 3.69
CA ARG A 129 -0.07 -16.93 3.96
C ARG A 129 0.01 -17.25 5.45
N MET A 130 -0.03 -16.25 6.32
CA MET A 130 -0.01 -16.38 7.77
C MET A 130 -1.41 -16.31 8.39
N SER A 131 -2.44 -15.91 7.64
CA SER A 131 -3.78 -15.59 8.13
C SER A 131 -4.53 -16.77 8.79
N TYR A 132 -4.12 -17.99 8.53
CA TYR A 132 -4.71 -19.20 9.17
C TYR A 132 -4.22 -19.45 10.59
N ASN A 133 -3.17 -18.75 11.03
CA ASN A 133 -2.61 -18.83 12.37
C ASN A 133 -2.40 -17.42 12.92
N HIS A 134 -3.40 -16.89 13.63
CA HIS A 134 -3.38 -15.52 14.11
C HIS A 134 -2.21 -15.24 15.06
N ASP A 135 -1.81 -16.21 15.89
CA ASP A 135 -0.62 -16.04 16.76
C ASP A 135 0.66 -15.86 15.94
N PHE A 136 0.83 -16.68 14.90
CA PHE A 136 1.98 -16.58 14.01
C PHE A 136 1.96 -15.24 13.25
N LEU A 137 0.79 -14.88 12.68
CA LEU A 137 0.60 -13.64 11.94
C LEU A 137 1.00 -12.42 12.77
N HIS A 138 0.45 -12.29 13.97
CA HIS A 138 0.73 -11.14 14.83
C HIS A 138 2.17 -11.12 15.36
N ASP A 139 2.74 -12.30 15.73
CA ASP A 139 4.14 -12.39 16.14
C ASP A 139 5.09 -12.00 14.99
N ALA A 140 4.77 -12.39 13.75
CA ALA A 140 5.58 -12.06 12.57
C ALA A 140 5.49 -10.57 12.20
N LEU A 141 4.29 -9.99 12.23
CA LEU A 141 4.11 -8.55 11.95
C LEU A 141 4.76 -7.69 13.03
N HIS A 142 4.63 -8.06 14.31
CA HIS A 142 5.32 -7.34 15.38
C HIS A 142 6.85 -7.41 15.23
N ALA A 143 7.39 -8.58 14.88
CA ALA A 143 8.82 -8.75 14.63
C ALA A 143 9.31 -7.86 13.47
N LEU A 144 8.56 -7.78 12.37
CA LEU A 144 8.85 -6.87 11.28
C LEU A 144 8.79 -5.40 11.73
N ASN A 145 7.74 -5.01 12.44
CA ASN A 145 7.57 -3.63 12.90
C ASN A 145 8.68 -3.21 13.88
N GLN A 146 9.18 -4.13 14.72
CA GLN A 146 10.35 -3.88 15.58
C GLN A 146 11.61 -3.62 14.73
N TRP A 147 11.88 -4.47 13.73
CA TRP A 147 13.00 -4.27 12.83
C TRP A 147 12.84 -2.95 12.04
N THR A 148 11.64 -2.64 11.59
CA THR A 148 11.35 -1.39 10.87
C THR A 148 11.60 -0.16 11.76
N ALA A 149 11.21 -0.22 13.04
CA ALA A 149 11.49 0.86 14.00
C ALA A 149 12.98 1.10 14.19
N GLU A 150 13.78 0.03 14.27
CA GLU A 150 15.24 0.09 14.46
C GLU A 150 15.96 0.65 13.22
N GLU A 151 15.68 0.08 12.04
CA GLU A 151 16.43 0.38 10.81
C GLU A 151 15.90 1.62 10.08
N TRP A 152 14.60 1.80 10.02
CA TRP A 152 13.97 2.88 9.27
C TRP A 152 13.46 4.00 10.15
N GLY A 153 12.87 3.66 11.31
CA GLY A 153 12.19 4.62 12.18
C GLY A 153 10.85 5.09 11.61
N PHE A 154 9.87 5.35 12.49
CA PHE A 154 8.54 5.79 12.07
C PHE A 154 8.42 7.32 11.84
N ALA A 155 9.45 8.07 12.19
CA ALA A 155 9.54 9.51 11.91
C ALA A 155 11.02 9.97 11.92
N ARG A 156 11.93 9.22 11.25
CA ARG A 156 13.35 9.53 11.22
C ARG A 156 13.61 10.90 10.61
N GLU A 157 14.21 11.80 11.38
CA GLU A 157 14.56 13.18 11.01
C GLU A 157 13.37 13.99 10.44
N GLY A 158 12.11 13.55 10.66
CA GLY A 158 10.93 14.16 10.03
C GLY A 158 10.88 13.95 8.51
N ARG A 159 11.66 13.05 7.97
CA ARG A 159 11.81 12.81 6.53
C ARG A 159 11.42 11.40 6.09
N ILE A 160 11.75 10.39 6.87
CA ILE A 160 11.38 8.99 6.61
C ILE A 160 10.28 8.61 7.60
N PHE A 161 9.13 8.25 7.06
CA PHE A 161 7.99 7.75 7.81
C PHE A 161 7.75 6.30 7.40
N ALA A 162 8.48 5.36 8.01
CA ALA A 162 8.26 3.95 7.72
C ALA A 162 6.85 3.53 8.15
N VAL A 163 6.22 2.72 7.35
CA VAL A 163 4.80 2.36 7.50
C VAL A 163 4.69 0.96 8.11
N PRO A 164 4.31 0.84 9.39
CA PRO A 164 4.12 -0.45 10.02
C PRO A 164 2.87 -1.16 9.53
N VAL A 165 2.92 -2.48 9.46
CA VAL A 165 1.81 -3.33 9.02
C VAL A 165 1.05 -3.88 10.22
N VAL A 166 -0.28 -3.78 10.19
CA VAL A 166 -1.17 -4.26 11.24
C VAL A 166 -2.22 -5.21 10.66
N SER A 167 -2.48 -6.31 11.35
CA SER A 167 -3.61 -7.20 11.05
C SER A 167 -4.70 -7.03 12.10
N LEU A 168 -5.96 -7.08 11.66
CA LEU A 168 -7.14 -7.00 12.53
C LEU A 168 -7.69 -8.40 12.90
N ALA A 169 -6.96 -9.48 12.57
CA ALA A 169 -7.40 -10.86 12.78
C ALA A 169 -7.64 -11.20 14.27
N ASP A 170 -6.88 -10.58 15.16
CA ASP A 170 -7.07 -10.60 16.62
C ASP A 170 -7.08 -9.16 17.13
N MET A 171 -8.23 -8.71 17.64
CA MET A 171 -8.45 -7.31 18.01
C MET A 171 -7.61 -6.87 19.21
N ASP A 172 -7.45 -7.73 20.22
CA ASP A 172 -6.66 -7.38 21.41
C ASP A 172 -5.18 -7.18 21.03
N ARG A 173 -4.68 -8.05 20.17
CA ARG A 173 -3.31 -7.94 19.66
C ARG A 173 -3.14 -6.74 18.71
N ALA A 174 -4.13 -6.47 17.86
CA ALA A 174 -4.13 -5.31 16.98
C ALA A 174 -4.07 -4.00 17.76
N LEU A 175 -4.86 -3.87 18.83
CA LEU A 175 -4.86 -2.69 19.70
C LEU A 175 -3.52 -2.53 20.45
N ALA A 176 -2.98 -3.60 21.00
CA ALA A 176 -1.67 -3.58 21.66
C ALA A 176 -0.56 -3.14 20.69
N GLU A 177 -0.61 -3.64 19.45
CA GLU A 177 0.34 -3.24 18.39
C GLU A 177 0.20 -1.75 18.05
N VAL A 178 -1.02 -1.28 17.79
CA VAL A 178 -1.28 0.13 17.48
C VAL A 178 -0.82 1.05 18.62
N ASP A 179 -1.04 0.68 19.88
CA ASP A 179 -0.58 1.45 21.04
C ASP A 179 0.94 1.54 21.10
N TRP A 180 1.62 0.44 20.83
CA TRP A 180 3.08 0.42 20.77
C TRP A 180 3.59 1.28 19.61
N LEU A 181 3.01 1.15 18.40
CA LEU A 181 3.39 1.92 17.22
C LEU A 181 3.23 3.43 17.42
N ILE A 182 2.12 3.86 18.04
CA ILE A 182 1.89 5.28 18.37
C ILE A 182 2.98 5.78 19.33
N LYS A 183 3.33 4.99 20.34
CA LYS A 183 4.39 5.32 21.28
C LYS A 183 5.76 5.44 20.61
N GLU A 184 6.06 4.59 19.62
CA GLU A 184 7.28 4.65 18.82
C GLU A 184 7.24 5.76 17.73
N GLY A 185 6.15 6.53 17.64
CA GLY A 185 6.05 7.71 16.78
C GLY A 185 5.47 7.46 15.39
N ALA A 186 4.82 6.33 15.17
CA ALA A 186 4.14 6.06 13.89
C ALA A 186 3.07 7.12 13.59
N ARG A 187 3.01 7.57 12.34
CA ARG A 187 2.05 8.54 11.82
C ARG A 187 0.92 7.91 11.02
N THR A 188 1.11 6.68 10.63
CA THR A 188 0.15 5.86 9.90
C THR A 188 0.35 4.39 10.30
N VAL A 189 -0.63 3.56 10.00
CA VAL A 189 -0.53 2.11 10.00
C VAL A 189 -1.04 1.58 8.68
N CYS A 190 -0.44 0.51 8.17
CA CYS A 190 -0.87 -0.15 6.95
C CYS A 190 -1.75 -1.35 7.28
N ILE A 191 -2.88 -1.44 6.59
CA ILE A 191 -3.71 -2.64 6.50
C ILE A 191 -3.90 -3.02 5.03
N ARG A 192 -4.11 -4.30 4.74
CA ARG A 192 -4.31 -4.73 3.35
C ARG A 192 -5.77 -4.51 2.89
N PRO A 193 -6.01 -4.32 1.58
CA PRO A 193 -7.36 -4.20 1.00
C PRO A 193 -8.02 -5.57 0.89
N SER A 194 -8.47 -6.12 2.03
CA SER A 194 -9.02 -7.47 2.11
C SER A 194 -10.01 -7.58 3.27
N PRO A 195 -10.99 -8.49 3.21
CA PRO A 195 -11.74 -8.87 4.39
C PRO A 195 -10.79 -9.35 5.49
N VAL A 196 -11.07 -8.96 6.73
CA VAL A 196 -10.28 -9.39 7.88
C VAL A 196 -10.41 -10.89 8.07
N PRO A 197 -9.31 -11.65 8.18
CA PRO A 197 -9.36 -13.09 8.39
C PRO A 197 -10.11 -13.48 9.68
N GLY A 198 -10.85 -14.57 9.64
CA GLY A 198 -11.55 -15.09 10.80
C GLY A 198 -11.82 -16.60 10.66
N TYR A 199 -12.12 -17.26 11.76
CA TYR A 199 -12.34 -18.72 11.80
C TYR A 199 -13.49 -19.24 10.91
N ARG A 200 -14.39 -18.35 10.47
CA ARG A 200 -15.55 -18.68 9.62
C ARG A 200 -15.51 -17.98 8.26
N GLY A 201 -14.33 -17.56 7.84
CA GLY A 201 -14.13 -16.78 6.62
C GLY A 201 -13.88 -15.30 6.91
N GLY A 202 -13.69 -14.52 5.85
CA GLY A 202 -13.38 -13.09 5.95
C GLY A 202 -14.57 -12.27 6.49
N ARG A 203 -14.26 -11.16 7.17
CA ARG A 203 -15.23 -10.22 7.73
C ARG A 203 -14.91 -8.80 7.28
N SER A 204 -15.94 -8.05 6.92
CA SER A 204 -15.78 -6.63 6.57
C SER A 204 -15.23 -5.84 7.77
N MET A 205 -14.18 -5.07 7.54
CA MET A 205 -13.62 -4.15 8.55
C MET A 205 -14.53 -2.96 8.87
N GLY A 206 -15.63 -2.79 8.12
CA GLY A 206 -16.70 -1.82 8.43
C GLY A 206 -17.67 -2.26 9.53
N LEU A 207 -17.59 -3.54 9.98
CA LEU A 207 -18.45 -4.06 11.03
C LEU A 207 -18.08 -3.48 12.41
N PRO A 208 -19.05 -3.33 13.33
CA PRO A 208 -18.80 -2.82 14.68
C PRO A 208 -17.79 -3.59 15.51
N ASP A 209 -17.52 -4.85 15.16
CA ASP A 209 -16.46 -5.65 15.79
C ASP A 209 -15.07 -5.02 15.67
N PHE A 210 -14.86 -4.17 14.65
CA PHE A 210 -13.61 -3.46 14.39
C PHE A 210 -13.62 -2.02 14.89
N ASP A 211 -14.71 -1.58 15.53
CA ASP A 211 -14.82 -0.23 16.10
C ASP A 211 -13.70 0.11 17.10
N PRO A 212 -13.19 -0.83 17.93
CA PRO A 212 -12.09 -0.51 18.84
C PRO A 212 -10.82 -0.05 18.08
N PHE A 213 -10.50 -0.63 16.93
CA PHE A 213 -9.40 -0.19 16.09
C PHE A 213 -9.65 1.22 15.54
N TRP A 214 -10.80 1.44 14.91
CA TRP A 214 -11.15 2.74 14.34
C TRP A 214 -11.20 3.85 15.37
N ALA A 215 -11.73 3.56 16.58
CA ALA A 215 -11.75 4.50 17.71
C ALA A 215 -10.33 4.89 18.11
N ARG A 216 -9.41 3.93 18.18
CA ARG A 216 -8.02 4.17 18.57
C ARG A 216 -7.26 5.01 17.54
N ILE A 217 -7.47 4.72 16.23
CA ILE A 217 -6.94 5.54 15.13
C ILE A 217 -7.48 6.98 15.20
N ASN A 218 -8.79 7.12 15.38
CA ASN A 218 -9.46 8.43 15.49
C ASN A 218 -8.92 9.25 16.66
N GLU A 219 -8.76 8.63 17.82
CA GLU A 219 -8.23 9.26 19.05
C GLU A 219 -6.77 9.70 18.86
N ALA A 220 -5.94 8.83 18.27
CA ALA A 220 -4.54 9.11 18.05
C ALA A 220 -4.28 10.18 16.98
N GLY A 221 -5.25 10.45 16.10
CA GLY A 221 -5.12 11.41 15.02
C GLY A 221 -4.12 10.99 13.94
N ILE A 222 -3.83 9.67 13.85
CA ILE A 222 -3.05 9.10 12.75
C ILE A 222 -3.99 8.64 11.64
N PHE A 223 -3.47 8.41 10.44
CA PHE A 223 -4.27 7.90 9.33
C PHE A 223 -3.99 6.42 9.06
N VAL A 224 -4.86 5.77 8.29
CA VAL A 224 -4.68 4.39 7.84
C VAL A 224 -4.28 4.40 6.37
N SER A 225 -3.16 3.78 6.05
CA SER A 225 -2.76 3.46 4.69
C SER A 225 -3.34 2.09 4.30
N ILE A 226 -3.98 2.01 3.14
CA ILE A 226 -4.39 0.74 2.53
C ILE A 226 -3.56 0.58 1.28
N HIS A 227 -2.56 -0.30 1.36
CA HIS A 227 -1.58 -0.51 0.30
C HIS A 227 -1.89 -1.78 -0.48
N ALA A 228 -1.63 -1.77 -1.80
CA ALA A 228 -1.74 -2.94 -2.63
C ALA A 228 -0.99 -4.13 -2.01
N SER A 229 -1.65 -5.26 -1.95
CA SER A 229 -1.09 -6.48 -1.38
C SER A 229 -1.90 -7.68 -1.84
N ASN A 230 -1.48 -8.90 -1.49
CA ASN A 230 -2.32 -10.05 -1.74
C ASN A 230 -3.64 -9.95 -0.93
N SER A 231 -4.73 -9.64 -1.63
CA SER A 231 -6.06 -9.36 -1.08
C SER A 231 -6.96 -10.60 -0.98
N ASP A 232 -6.45 -11.81 -1.25
CA ASP A 232 -7.22 -13.06 -1.39
C ASP A 232 -8.19 -13.06 -2.59
N TYR A 233 -8.10 -12.07 -3.49
CA TYR A 233 -8.90 -12.00 -4.73
C TYR A 233 -8.37 -12.92 -5.82
N ASP A 234 -7.24 -13.58 -5.64
CA ASP A 234 -6.74 -14.70 -6.44
C ASP A 234 -7.74 -15.86 -6.54
N ASN A 235 -8.61 -16.04 -5.53
CA ASN A 235 -9.74 -16.95 -5.63
C ASN A 235 -10.68 -16.66 -6.82
N LEU A 236 -10.84 -15.39 -7.20
CA LEU A 236 -11.62 -15.03 -8.40
C LEU A 236 -10.94 -15.55 -9.67
N ILE A 237 -9.61 -15.46 -9.74
CA ILE A 237 -8.83 -15.98 -10.85
C ILE A 237 -9.01 -17.49 -10.94
N THR A 238 -8.82 -18.19 -9.82
CA THR A 238 -8.99 -19.63 -9.73
C THR A 238 -10.37 -20.09 -10.21
N MET A 239 -11.44 -19.37 -9.86
CA MET A 239 -12.80 -19.68 -10.32
C MET A 239 -12.96 -19.67 -11.83
N TRP A 240 -12.25 -18.77 -12.53
CA TRP A 240 -12.36 -18.62 -13.98
C TRP A 240 -11.34 -19.41 -14.77
N THR A 241 -10.15 -19.65 -14.19
CA THR A 241 -9.02 -20.30 -14.90
C THR A 241 -8.92 -21.79 -14.62
N GLY A 242 -9.77 -22.33 -13.73
CA GLY A 242 -9.76 -23.73 -13.40
C GLY A 242 -8.63 -24.15 -12.45
N GLY A 243 -8.09 -23.20 -11.66
CA GLY A 243 -7.10 -23.48 -10.63
C GLY A 243 -5.69 -22.97 -10.93
N ALA A 244 -5.51 -22.16 -11.98
CA ALA A 244 -4.22 -21.46 -12.17
C ALA A 244 -4.02 -20.46 -11.03
N GLU A 245 -2.87 -20.53 -10.38
CA GLU A 245 -2.47 -19.56 -9.38
C GLU A 245 -2.16 -18.22 -10.08
N TRP A 246 -2.61 -17.11 -9.50
CA TRP A 246 -2.20 -15.80 -9.98
C TRP A 246 -0.79 -15.50 -9.44
N LEU A 247 0.09 -15.18 -10.38
CA LEU A 247 1.42 -14.70 -10.05
C LEU A 247 1.51 -13.24 -10.48
N PRO A 248 1.87 -12.32 -9.59
CA PRO A 248 2.18 -10.95 -9.98
C PRO A 248 3.24 -10.96 -11.07
N PHE A 249 3.17 -10.02 -11.98
CA PHE A 249 4.12 -9.90 -13.11
C PHE A 249 4.01 -11.01 -14.18
N GLU A 250 3.03 -11.91 -14.12
CA GLU A 250 2.65 -12.75 -15.26
C GLU A 250 1.55 -12.06 -16.09
N SER A 251 1.75 -12.09 -17.41
CA SER A 251 0.86 -11.40 -18.35
C SER A 251 -0.18 -12.36 -18.89
N ASP A 252 -1.36 -12.38 -18.32
CA ASP A 252 -2.55 -13.01 -18.89
C ASP A 252 -3.60 -11.94 -19.18
N PRO A 253 -4.10 -11.82 -20.43
CA PRO A 253 -5.07 -10.77 -20.79
C PRO A 253 -6.35 -10.81 -19.98
N PHE A 254 -6.89 -12.01 -19.69
CA PHE A 254 -8.12 -12.15 -18.92
C PHE A 254 -7.91 -11.79 -17.45
N VAL A 255 -6.80 -12.27 -16.86
CA VAL A 255 -6.45 -11.96 -15.48
C VAL A 255 -6.26 -10.45 -15.30
N ASN A 256 -5.58 -9.78 -16.24
CA ASN A 256 -5.44 -8.32 -16.22
C ASN A 256 -6.79 -7.61 -16.33
N CYS A 257 -7.75 -8.15 -17.09
CA CYS A 257 -9.12 -7.61 -17.18
C CYS A 257 -9.90 -7.76 -15.87
N LEU A 258 -9.55 -8.71 -14.99
CA LEU A 258 -10.20 -8.84 -13.68
C LEU A 258 -9.86 -7.69 -12.73
N ARG A 259 -8.72 -7.01 -12.93
CA ARG A 259 -8.31 -5.81 -12.19
C ARG A 259 -8.43 -6.03 -10.67
N ILE A 260 -7.84 -7.12 -10.18
CA ILE A 260 -8.06 -7.57 -8.79
C ILE A 260 -7.58 -6.57 -7.74
N ILE A 261 -6.50 -5.82 -8.00
CA ILE A 261 -5.97 -4.79 -7.10
C ILE A 261 -7.01 -3.67 -6.94
N GLU A 262 -7.45 -3.09 -8.04
CA GLU A 262 -8.43 -2.00 -8.06
C GLU A 262 -9.81 -2.43 -7.54
N ARG A 263 -10.20 -3.69 -7.79
CA ARG A 263 -11.42 -4.27 -7.22
C ARG A 263 -11.33 -4.42 -5.71
N ALA A 264 -10.22 -4.95 -5.20
CA ALA A 264 -10.04 -5.16 -3.78
C ALA A 264 -10.11 -3.86 -2.97
N ILE A 265 -9.47 -2.79 -3.45
CA ILE A 265 -9.53 -1.48 -2.79
C ILE A 265 -10.91 -0.86 -2.88
N ALA A 266 -11.59 -0.95 -4.06
CA ALA A 266 -12.94 -0.43 -4.22
C ALA A 266 -13.92 -1.09 -3.25
N ASP A 267 -13.88 -2.42 -3.15
CA ASP A 267 -14.73 -3.18 -2.22
C ASP A 267 -14.40 -2.85 -0.76
N THR A 268 -13.12 -2.66 -0.44
CA THR A 268 -12.67 -2.29 0.92
C THR A 268 -13.18 -0.90 1.31
N ILE A 269 -13.03 0.11 0.46
CA ILE A 269 -13.52 1.46 0.72
C ILE A 269 -15.05 1.46 0.79
N ALA A 270 -15.74 0.75 -0.10
CA ALA A 270 -17.19 0.57 -0.02
C ALA A 270 -17.61 -0.04 1.32
N ALA A 271 -16.91 -1.09 1.77
CA ALA A 271 -17.19 -1.76 3.04
C ALA A 271 -17.04 -0.84 4.27
N ILE A 272 -16.01 0.01 4.28
CA ILE A 272 -15.77 0.99 5.36
C ILE A 272 -16.84 2.07 5.36
N ILE A 273 -17.18 2.65 4.20
CA ILE A 273 -18.19 3.70 4.05
C ILE A 273 -19.59 3.16 4.37
N CYS A 274 -20.01 2.09 3.71
CA CYS A 274 -21.34 1.49 3.90
C CYS A 274 -21.50 0.86 5.29
N GLY A 275 -20.40 0.42 5.91
CA GLY A 275 -20.36 -0.03 7.30
C GLY A 275 -20.46 1.11 8.31
N GLY A 276 -20.46 2.38 7.90
CA GLY A 276 -20.64 3.55 8.72
C GLY A 276 -19.45 3.85 9.66
N VAL A 277 -18.25 3.46 9.29
CA VAL A 277 -17.04 3.75 10.10
C VAL A 277 -16.86 5.25 10.28
N PHE A 278 -16.96 6.02 9.21
CA PHE A 278 -16.79 7.49 9.26
C PHE A 278 -17.97 8.23 9.92
N ASP A 279 -19.11 7.56 10.08
CA ASP A 279 -20.24 8.08 10.89
C ASP A 279 -19.98 7.96 12.38
N ARG A 280 -19.22 6.93 12.78
CA ARG A 280 -18.83 6.67 14.16
C ARG A 280 -17.51 7.37 14.52
N PHE A 281 -16.60 7.47 13.55
CA PHE A 281 -15.24 7.99 13.73
C PHE A 281 -14.92 9.01 12.61
N PRO A 282 -15.47 10.23 12.66
CA PRO A 282 -15.45 11.18 11.54
C PRO A 282 -14.07 11.74 11.22
N ASP A 283 -13.13 11.68 12.17
CA ASP A 283 -11.76 12.21 11.98
C ASP A 283 -10.79 11.18 11.39
N VAL A 284 -11.21 9.92 11.24
CA VAL A 284 -10.40 8.90 10.55
C VAL A 284 -10.16 9.32 9.11
N ARG A 285 -8.92 9.22 8.66
CA ARG A 285 -8.49 9.39 7.28
C ARG A 285 -7.89 8.10 6.76
N VAL A 286 -8.19 7.77 5.52
CA VAL A 286 -7.70 6.58 4.84
C VAL A 286 -7.01 7.02 3.56
N ALA A 287 -5.77 6.56 3.35
CA ALA A 287 -5.00 6.74 2.13
C ALA A 287 -4.92 5.41 1.36
N SER A 288 -5.43 5.39 0.14
CA SER A 288 -5.22 4.30 -0.80
C SER A 288 -3.89 4.52 -1.51
N VAL A 289 -2.97 3.57 -1.37
CA VAL A 289 -1.60 3.65 -1.89
C VAL A 289 -1.32 2.44 -2.76
N GLU A 290 -0.70 2.63 -3.92
CA GLU A 290 -0.40 1.58 -4.92
C GLU A 290 -1.62 0.75 -5.37
N ASN A 291 -2.80 1.36 -5.37
CA ASN A 291 -4.03 0.71 -5.87
C ASN A 291 -4.57 1.39 -7.14
N GLY A 292 -3.82 2.36 -7.68
CA GLY A 292 -4.28 3.20 -8.79
C GLY A 292 -5.50 4.04 -8.46
N ALA A 293 -6.08 4.68 -9.48
CA ALA A 293 -7.23 5.55 -9.34
C ALA A 293 -8.44 5.18 -10.23
N LYS A 294 -8.31 4.21 -11.13
CA LYS A 294 -9.39 3.81 -12.06
C LYS A 294 -10.66 3.26 -11.37
N TRP A 295 -10.55 2.87 -10.09
CA TRP A 295 -11.68 2.41 -9.26
C TRP A 295 -12.51 3.56 -8.68
N VAL A 296 -12.00 4.78 -8.65
CA VAL A 296 -12.60 5.94 -7.94
C VAL A 296 -13.93 6.33 -8.58
N ALA A 297 -13.95 6.65 -9.87
CA ALA A 297 -15.17 7.09 -10.56
C ALA A 297 -16.29 6.04 -10.52
N PRO A 298 -16.05 4.75 -10.86
CA PRO A 298 -17.07 3.72 -10.75
C PRO A 298 -17.60 3.52 -9.32
N LEU A 299 -16.74 3.64 -8.30
CA LEU A 299 -17.19 3.53 -6.91
C LEU A 299 -18.08 4.71 -6.52
N ILE A 300 -17.68 5.95 -6.83
CA ILE A 300 -18.50 7.14 -6.55
C ILE A 300 -19.88 7.02 -7.21
N ASP A 301 -19.95 6.59 -8.46
CA ASP A 301 -21.23 6.40 -9.16
C ASP A 301 -22.07 5.30 -8.51
N THR A 302 -21.44 4.21 -8.07
CA THR A 302 -22.11 3.13 -7.35
C THR A 302 -22.64 3.61 -5.99
N LEU A 303 -21.85 4.34 -5.22
CA LEU A 303 -22.26 4.90 -3.94
C LEU A 303 -23.45 5.85 -4.08
N ARG A 304 -23.42 6.72 -5.11
CA ARG A 304 -24.52 7.63 -5.43
C ARG A 304 -25.81 6.86 -5.76
N HIS A 305 -25.68 5.81 -6.58
CA HIS A 305 -26.81 4.98 -6.97
C HIS A 305 -27.42 4.25 -5.77
N VAL A 306 -26.59 3.60 -4.94
CA VAL A 306 -27.03 2.88 -3.74
C VAL A 306 -27.66 3.83 -2.72
N TYR A 307 -27.09 5.04 -2.56
CA TYR A 307 -27.69 6.07 -1.69
C TYR A 307 -29.09 6.47 -2.20
N GLY A 308 -29.26 6.64 -3.52
CA GLY A 308 -30.58 6.90 -4.11
C GLY A 308 -31.60 5.78 -3.88
N GLN A 309 -31.15 4.52 -3.81
CA GLN A 309 -32.02 3.37 -3.55
C GLN A 309 -32.42 3.24 -2.07
N MET A 310 -31.53 3.53 -1.14
CA MET A 310 -31.75 3.28 0.29
C MET A 310 -31.13 4.35 1.21
N PRO A 311 -31.53 5.64 1.06
CA PRO A 311 -30.92 6.74 1.81
C PRO A 311 -31.04 6.58 3.33
N GLN A 312 -32.07 5.89 3.80
CA GLN A 312 -32.31 5.63 5.22
C GLN A 312 -31.28 4.69 5.87
N LYS A 313 -30.41 4.06 5.07
CA LYS A 313 -29.31 3.22 5.58
C LYS A 313 -28.03 3.99 5.87
N PHE A 314 -27.97 5.25 5.48
CA PHE A 314 -26.81 6.11 5.65
C PHE A 314 -27.16 7.26 6.61
N LYS A 315 -26.19 7.67 7.43
CA LYS A 315 -26.33 8.87 8.27
C LYS A 315 -25.98 10.16 7.52
N ALA A 316 -25.06 10.04 6.56
CA ALA A 316 -24.60 11.12 5.68
C ALA A 316 -24.50 10.61 4.24
N ASP A 317 -24.42 11.51 3.27
CA ASP A 317 -24.15 11.13 1.88
C ASP A 317 -22.81 10.39 1.78
N PRO A 318 -22.80 9.15 1.28
CA PRO A 318 -21.58 8.34 1.16
C PRO A 318 -20.54 8.93 0.20
N VAL A 319 -20.96 9.75 -0.78
CA VAL A 319 -20.04 10.43 -1.70
C VAL A 319 -19.37 11.60 -0.99
N GLU A 320 -20.08 12.37 -0.18
CA GLU A 320 -19.48 13.41 0.65
C GLU A 320 -18.52 12.79 1.69
N THR A 321 -18.90 11.64 2.25
CA THR A 321 -18.06 10.88 3.17
C THR A 321 -16.77 10.42 2.48
N PHE A 322 -16.86 9.90 1.25
CA PHE A 322 -15.71 9.57 0.43
C PHE A 322 -14.77 10.77 0.28
N HIS A 323 -15.29 11.90 -0.20
CA HIS A 323 -14.47 13.11 -0.42
C HIS A 323 -13.86 13.69 0.85
N ARG A 324 -14.48 13.50 2.00
CA ARG A 324 -13.97 13.99 3.29
C ARG A 324 -12.84 13.12 3.84
N ASN A 325 -12.96 11.79 3.72
CA ASN A 325 -12.15 10.86 4.49
C ASN A 325 -11.11 10.07 3.66
N ILE A 326 -11.28 9.99 2.32
CA ILE A 326 -10.45 9.14 1.46
C ILE A 326 -9.44 9.97 0.68
N PHE A 327 -8.17 9.54 0.73
CA PHE A 327 -7.07 10.04 -0.08
C PHE A 327 -6.63 8.94 -1.06
N VAL A 328 -6.18 9.34 -2.24
CA VAL A 328 -5.75 8.40 -3.28
C VAL A 328 -4.41 8.81 -3.85
N ALA A 329 -3.45 7.87 -3.85
CA ALA A 329 -2.23 7.96 -4.62
C ALA A 329 -2.46 7.22 -5.96
N PRO A 330 -2.65 7.92 -7.08
CA PRO A 330 -2.82 7.30 -8.38
C PRO A 330 -1.51 6.73 -8.91
N PHE A 331 -1.59 5.76 -9.81
CA PHE A 331 -0.44 5.33 -10.60
C PHE A 331 -0.04 6.41 -11.62
N VAL A 332 1.20 6.35 -12.08
CA VAL A 332 1.72 7.27 -13.12
C VAL A 332 1.00 7.11 -14.47
N GLU A 333 0.36 5.97 -14.72
CA GLU A 333 -0.43 5.67 -15.92
C GLU A 333 -1.92 5.97 -15.79
N ASP A 334 -2.38 6.48 -14.66
CA ASP A 334 -3.79 6.85 -14.48
C ASP A 334 -4.14 8.14 -15.23
N ASN A 335 -5.41 8.30 -15.55
CA ASN A 335 -5.91 9.51 -16.19
C ASN A 335 -6.19 10.60 -15.13
N PHE A 336 -5.23 11.52 -14.95
CA PHE A 336 -5.31 12.58 -13.95
C PHE A 336 -6.42 13.60 -14.25
N GLU A 337 -6.74 13.83 -15.51
CA GLU A 337 -7.84 14.72 -15.89
C GLU A 337 -9.19 14.12 -15.47
N GLU A 338 -9.38 12.84 -15.69
CA GLU A 338 -10.58 12.12 -15.25
C GLU A 338 -10.68 12.07 -13.74
N LEU A 339 -9.56 11.75 -13.05
CA LEU A 339 -9.51 11.75 -11.59
C LEU A 339 -9.89 13.10 -11.01
N GLY A 340 -9.38 14.19 -11.57
CA GLY A 340 -9.71 15.57 -11.14
C GLY A 340 -11.16 15.97 -11.34
N ARG A 341 -11.93 15.26 -12.18
CA ARG A 341 -13.39 15.47 -12.31
C ARG A 341 -14.19 14.80 -11.19
N HIS A 342 -13.64 13.73 -10.62
CA HIS A 342 -14.31 12.90 -9.62
C HIS A 342 -13.79 13.11 -8.22
N MET A 343 -12.61 13.72 -8.05
CA MET A 343 -11.94 13.87 -6.78
C MET A 343 -11.44 15.29 -6.54
N GLN A 344 -11.56 15.75 -5.31
CA GLN A 344 -11.00 17.05 -4.92
C GLN A 344 -9.46 16.97 -4.91
N VAL A 345 -8.79 18.02 -5.40
CA VAL A 345 -7.32 18.09 -5.45
C VAL A 345 -6.66 17.88 -4.09
N ASN A 346 -7.30 18.34 -3.02
CA ASN A 346 -6.80 18.17 -1.64
C ASN A 346 -6.93 16.73 -1.10
N ARG A 347 -7.33 15.77 -1.92
CA ARG A 347 -7.43 14.33 -1.61
C ARG A 347 -6.60 13.46 -2.54
N ILE A 348 -5.85 14.05 -3.47
CA ILE A 348 -4.93 13.33 -4.37
C ILE A 348 -3.53 13.43 -3.77
N LEU A 349 -2.83 12.30 -3.70
CA LEU A 349 -1.45 12.20 -3.21
C LEU A 349 -0.50 11.92 -4.37
N PHE A 350 0.74 12.34 -4.22
CA PHE A 350 1.84 11.89 -5.06
C PHE A 350 2.44 10.62 -4.47
N GLY A 351 2.66 9.59 -5.28
CA GLY A 351 3.37 8.37 -4.94
C GLY A 351 4.28 7.95 -6.09
N SER A 352 5.55 7.69 -5.81
CA SER A 352 6.52 7.34 -6.84
C SER A 352 6.68 5.83 -7.05
N ASP A 353 6.35 5.06 -6.03
CA ASP A 353 6.61 3.61 -5.95
C ASP A 353 8.10 3.26 -6.12
N PHE A 354 9.01 4.20 -5.79
CA PHE A 354 10.45 3.96 -5.88
C PHE A 354 10.92 3.03 -4.75
N PRO A 355 11.73 2.01 -5.00
CA PRO A 355 12.50 1.70 -6.21
C PRO A 355 11.93 0.54 -7.05
N HIS A 356 10.63 0.33 -7.05
CA HIS A 356 10.02 -0.74 -7.82
C HIS A 356 10.11 -0.50 -9.34
N PRO A 357 10.11 -1.56 -10.17
CA PRO A 357 10.21 -1.41 -11.63
C PRO A 357 8.97 -0.83 -12.29
N GLU A 358 7.80 -0.96 -11.68
CA GLU A 358 6.52 -0.35 -12.07
C GLU A 358 6.45 1.13 -11.70
N GLY A 359 7.19 1.55 -10.68
CA GLY A 359 7.26 2.93 -10.24
C GLY A 359 8.16 3.82 -11.10
N ALA A 360 8.25 5.09 -10.75
CA ALA A 360 9.06 6.07 -11.48
C ALA A 360 10.56 5.88 -11.23
N ALA A 361 11.36 5.84 -12.30
CA ALA A 361 12.82 5.84 -12.18
C ALA A 361 13.33 7.12 -11.50
N HIS A 362 12.69 8.24 -11.81
CA HIS A 362 12.89 9.55 -11.18
C HIS A 362 11.54 10.01 -10.62
N PRO A 363 11.35 10.04 -9.31
CA PRO A 363 10.06 10.36 -8.69
C PRO A 363 9.39 11.63 -9.20
N LEU A 364 10.17 12.67 -9.51
CA LEU A 364 9.63 13.93 -10.00
C LEU A 364 9.11 13.89 -11.45
N ASP A 365 9.36 12.82 -12.22
CA ASP A 365 8.76 12.63 -13.56
C ASP A 365 7.22 12.56 -13.47
N PHE A 366 6.68 12.27 -12.29
CA PHE A 366 5.24 12.35 -12.00
C PHE A 366 4.62 13.74 -12.33
N LEU A 367 5.40 14.79 -12.27
CA LEU A 367 4.95 16.15 -12.63
C LEU A 367 4.52 16.28 -14.10
N ASP A 368 5.08 15.44 -14.97
CA ASP A 368 4.76 15.43 -16.40
C ASP A 368 3.34 14.93 -16.66
N GLU A 369 2.76 14.18 -15.72
CA GLU A 369 1.39 13.72 -15.79
C GLU A 369 0.38 14.76 -15.26
N LEU A 370 0.83 15.73 -14.48
CA LEU A 370 -0.02 16.78 -13.88
C LEU A 370 -0.22 17.98 -14.81
N THR A 371 -0.34 17.78 -16.12
CA THR A 371 -0.39 18.86 -17.12
C THR A 371 -1.62 19.75 -17.01
N THR A 372 -2.74 19.19 -16.55
CA THR A 372 -4.02 19.91 -16.43
C THR A 372 -4.17 20.67 -15.11
N PHE A 373 -3.23 20.48 -14.17
CA PHE A 373 -3.24 21.14 -12.87
C PHE A 373 -2.37 22.39 -12.86
N ASP A 374 -2.86 23.45 -12.25
CA ASP A 374 -2.06 24.64 -11.98
C ASP A 374 -1.03 24.41 -10.87
N MET A 375 -0.16 25.38 -10.63
CA MET A 375 0.93 25.24 -9.66
C MET A 375 0.42 25.05 -8.23
N ALA A 376 -0.70 25.67 -7.86
CA ALA A 376 -1.30 25.51 -6.53
C ALA A 376 -1.88 24.10 -6.33
N ALA A 377 -2.49 23.52 -7.36
CA ALA A 377 -2.95 22.14 -7.35
C ALA A 377 -1.76 21.16 -7.29
N LYS A 378 -0.69 21.42 -8.05
CA LYS A 378 0.55 20.61 -7.99
C LYS A 378 1.18 20.64 -6.60
N GLU A 379 1.24 21.81 -5.94
CA GLU A 379 1.70 21.91 -4.56
C GLU A 379 0.83 21.11 -3.60
N ARG A 380 -0.50 21.12 -3.79
CA ARG A 380 -1.41 20.28 -3.00
C ARG A 380 -1.08 18.82 -3.15
N ILE A 381 -1.02 18.30 -4.38
CA ILE A 381 -0.79 16.89 -4.70
C ILE A 381 0.59 16.43 -4.23
N MET A 382 1.63 17.19 -4.58
CA MET A 382 3.03 16.80 -4.37
C MET A 382 3.53 17.08 -2.94
N SER A 383 2.79 17.84 -2.13
CA SER A 383 3.28 18.33 -0.84
C SER A 383 2.22 18.34 0.25
N LEU A 384 1.28 19.29 0.17
CA LEU A 384 0.47 19.71 1.31
C LEU A 384 -0.48 18.62 1.80
N ASN A 385 -0.98 17.75 0.92
CA ASN A 385 -1.95 16.74 1.27
C ASN A 385 -1.30 15.67 2.17
N LEU A 386 -0.17 15.09 1.77
CA LEU A 386 0.53 14.11 2.61
C LEU A 386 1.09 14.77 3.88
N LYS A 387 1.67 15.97 3.76
CA LYS A 387 2.13 16.74 4.92
C LYS A 387 1.02 16.93 5.93
N GLY A 388 -0.19 17.30 5.49
CA GLY A 388 -1.36 17.44 6.35
C GLY A 388 -1.74 16.16 7.09
N LEU A 389 -1.72 15.01 6.38
CA LEU A 389 -1.96 13.70 6.99
C LEU A 389 -0.91 13.36 8.07
N LEU A 390 0.38 13.58 7.78
CA LEU A 390 1.47 13.32 8.73
C LEU A 390 1.43 14.22 9.97
N GLU A 391 0.90 15.43 9.84
CA GLU A 391 0.70 16.39 10.93
C GLU A 391 -0.62 16.16 11.70
N GLY A 392 -1.43 15.20 11.29
CA GLY A 392 -2.73 14.88 11.91
C GLY A 392 -3.77 15.97 11.68
N ARG A 393 -3.67 16.75 10.57
CA ARG A 393 -4.69 17.74 10.22
C ARG A 393 -5.99 17.07 9.82
N ARG A 394 -7.11 17.69 10.20
CA ARG A 394 -8.46 17.16 10.03
C ARG A 394 -9.28 17.88 8.94
N ASP A 395 -8.67 18.86 8.28
CA ASP A 395 -9.25 19.72 7.22
C ASP A 395 -9.04 19.21 5.78
#